data_3c55399d9adf7101b8ad5c94cd911472
#
_entry.id   3c55399d9adf7101b8ad5c94cd911472
#
_cell.length_a   1.000
_cell.length_b   1.000
_cell.length_c   1.000
_cell.angle_alpha   90.00
_cell.angle_beta   90.00
_cell.angle_gamma   90.00
#
_symmetry.space_group_name_H-M   'P 1'
#
loop_
_entity.id
_entity.type
_entity.pdbx_description
1 polymer ?
#
loop_
_entity_poly.entity_id
_entity_poly.type
_entity_poly.pdbx_seq_one_letter_code
_entity_poly.pdbx_strand_id
1 'polypeptide(L)'
;MREMKGFFFCSSLILTTHTNEPKIKSNKKHTQNFKEELPMMNYTKYRPYPTMDMPNRKWPGNTITKAPVWCSVDMRDGNQSLEIPMNLPEKLKFFQFLVDTGFKEIEIGFPAASDTEFEFARCLIDNNLIPDDVTVQVLTQSRPHIIHKTFEALKGAKKAIVHLYNSTSTLQRDVVFGNSMQETIDLAVAGAKQIKEEAAAIPETEFFFEYSPESFTGTEMPFAVEICNAVLDVWEPTPDHKAIINLPSTVEMATPNIYADQIEYCCENLKYRNSIYVSLHAHNDRGTAVAATELAILAGADRVEGTLFGNGERTGNTDIMNVAMNIFSQGIDPELDFSHIDEAVKIYEESTRM
;
A
#
# COMPACT_ATOMS: atom_id res chain seq x y z
N MET A 1 -23.09 5.72 -24.93
CA MET A 1 -23.57 4.74 -23.95
C MET A 1 -23.13 3.36 -24.37
N ARG A 2 -22.01 2.86 -23.86
CA ARG A 2 -21.60 1.47 -23.84
C ARG A 2 -20.91 1.24 -22.50
N GLU A 3 -21.47 0.33 -21.74
CA GLU A 3 -21.13 0.00 -20.36
C GLU A 3 -19.66 -0.44 -20.22
N MET A 4 -18.94 0.21 -19.33
CA MET A 4 -17.67 -0.29 -18.82
C MET A 4 -17.98 -1.29 -17.71
N LYS A 5 -17.88 -2.58 -18.00
CA LYS A 5 -17.89 -3.62 -16.98
C LYS A 5 -16.49 -3.72 -16.37
N GLY A 6 -16.39 -3.33 -15.12
CA GLY A 6 -15.20 -3.54 -14.31
C GLY A 6 -14.99 -5.03 -14.04
N PHE A 7 -13.75 -5.49 -14.20
CA PHE A 7 -13.35 -6.83 -13.81
C PHE A 7 -13.04 -6.84 -12.32
N PHE A 8 -14.01 -7.27 -11.51
CA PHE A 8 -13.75 -7.76 -10.17
C PHE A 8 -13.69 -9.29 -10.24
N PHE A 9 -12.55 -9.88 -9.95
CA PHE A 9 -12.46 -11.29 -9.64
C PHE A 9 -12.69 -11.46 -8.14
N CYS A 10 -13.95 -11.71 -7.78
CA CYS A 10 -14.30 -12.23 -6.46
C CYS A 10 -14.74 -13.68 -6.64
N SER A 11 -13.95 -14.63 -6.18
CA SER A 11 -14.33 -16.05 -6.11
C SER A 11 -14.85 -16.35 -4.71
N SER A 12 -16.14 -16.09 -4.48
CA SER A 12 -16.86 -16.65 -3.34
C SER A 12 -17.74 -17.80 -3.82
N LEU A 13 -17.35 -19.03 -3.52
CA LEU A 13 -18.21 -20.21 -3.66
C LEU A 13 -19.11 -20.27 -2.42
N ILE A 14 -20.39 -19.90 -2.60
CA ILE A 14 -21.42 -20.16 -1.59
C ILE A 14 -21.99 -21.55 -1.84
N LEU A 15 -21.77 -22.46 -0.90
CA LEU A 15 -22.44 -23.75 -0.83
C LEU A 15 -23.79 -23.57 -0.14
N THR A 16 -24.88 -23.60 -0.92
CA THR A 16 -26.24 -23.72 -0.39
C THR A 16 -26.53 -25.19 -0.08
N THR A 17 -26.70 -25.48 1.20
CA THR A 17 -27.18 -26.81 1.65
C THR A 17 -28.69 -26.86 1.58
N HIS A 18 -29.22 -27.65 0.64
CA HIS A 18 -30.58 -28.15 0.73
C HIS A 18 -30.57 -29.50 1.45
N THR A 19 -31.20 -29.54 2.62
CA THR A 19 -31.48 -30.77 3.37
C THR A 19 -32.69 -31.49 2.76
N ASN A 20 -32.46 -32.67 2.19
CA ASN A 20 -33.50 -33.67 2.01
C ASN A 20 -32.91 -35.01 2.49
N GLU A 21 -33.40 -35.48 3.63
CA GLU A 21 -33.08 -36.81 4.13
C GLU A 21 -33.83 -37.89 3.33
N PRO A 22 -33.17 -38.93 2.82
CA PRO A 22 -33.82 -40.16 2.44
C PRO A 22 -33.57 -41.26 3.48
N LYS A 23 -34.65 -41.92 3.86
CA LYS A 23 -34.71 -43.06 4.75
C LYS A 23 -33.75 -44.17 4.32
N ILE A 24 -32.84 -44.55 5.24
CA ILE A 24 -31.89 -45.66 5.05
C ILE A 24 -32.60 -46.99 5.21
N LYS A 25 -32.64 -47.79 4.14
CA LYS A 25 -32.87 -49.24 4.21
C LYS A 25 -31.53 -49.94 4.37
N SER A 26 -31.36 -50.67 5.46
CA SER A 26 -30.19 -51.48 5.76
C SER A 26 -30.02 -52.61 4.73
N ASN A 27 -28.94 -52.63 3.99
CA ASN A 27 -28.42 -53.82 3.32
C ASN A 27 -26.92 -53.94 3.66
N LYS A 28 -26.65 -54.96 4.50
CA LYS A 28 -25.28 -55.43 4.73
C LYS A 28 -24.77 -56.06 3.44
N LYS A 29 -23.66 -55.56 2.88
CA LYS A 29 -22.57 -56.38 2.29
C LYS A 29 -21.53 -55.48 1.62
N HIS A 30 -20.28 -55.81 1.90
CA HIS A 30 -19.02 -55.35 1.31
C HIS A 30 -18.50 -54.01 1.79
N THR A 31 -17.78 -54.05 2.89
CA THR A 31 -16.72 -53.13 3.22
C THR A 31 -15.57 -53.27 2.21
N GLN A 32 -15.66 -52.63 1.08
CA GLN A 32 -14.46 -52.24 0.34
C GLN A 32 -13.90 -51.01 1.06
N ASN A 33 -12.75 -51.15 1.70
CA ASN A 33 -11.94 -50.06 2.20
C ASN A 33 -11.44 -49.23 1.02
N PHE A 34 -12.27 -48.34 0.51
CA PHE A 34 -11.76 -47.17 -0.22
C PHE A 34 -11.16 -46.24 0.84
N LYS A 35 -9.87 -46.39 1.14
CA LYS A 35 -9.08 -45.24 1.52
C LYS A 35 -9.06 -44.36 0.28
N GLU A 36 -10.03 -43.45 0.15
CA GLU A 36 -9.86 -42.26 -0.67
C GLU A 36 -8.63 -41.59 -0.11
N GLU A 37 -7.51 -41.68 -0.79
CA GLU A 37 -6.34 -40.82 -0.52
C GLU A 37 -6.83 -39.39 -0.71
N LEU A 38 -7.03 -38.68 0.40
CA LEU A 38 -7.32 -37.27 0.35
C LEU A 38 -6.23 -36.60 -0.53
N PRO A 39 -6.61 -35.81 -1.53
CA PRO A 39 -5.64 -35.23 -2.42
C PRO A 39 -4.65 -34.41 -1.59
N MET A 40 -3.38 -34.82 -1.58
CA MET A 40 -2.33 -34.07 -0.92
C MET A 40 -2.21 -32.68 -1.54
N MET A 41 -1.93 -31.65 -0.71
CA MET A 41 -1.67 -30.30 -1.22
C MET A 41 -0.56 -30.35 -2.27
N ASN A 42 -0.88 -29.85 -3.48
CA ASN A 42 0.08 -29.87 -4.59
C ASN A 42 1.09 -28.71 -4.44
N TYR A 43 2.13 -28.92 -3.65
CA TYR A 43 3.20 -27.94 -3.47
C TYR A 43 4.12 -27.81 -4.70
N THR A 44 4.13 -28.80 -5.62
CA THR A 44 5.00 -28.81 -6.78
C THR A 44 4.66 -27.76 -7.83
N LYS A 45 3.48 -27.15 -7.74
CA LYS A 45 3.07 -26.01 -8.58
C LYS A 45 3.80 -24.72 -8.23
N TYR A 46 4.40 -24.64 -7.03
CA TYR A 46 5.13 -23.46 -6.58
C TYR A 46 6.62 -23.62 -6.80
N ARG A 47 7.30 -22.48 -7.00
CA ARG A 47 8.76 -22.40 -7.06
C ARG A 47 9.27 -21.51 -5.94
N PRO A 48 10.45 -21.78 -5.37
CA PRO A 48 11.09 -20.85 -4.44
C PRO A 48 11.25 -19.47 -5.09
N TYR A 49 10.99 -18.43 -4.31
CA TYR A 49 11.30 -17.07 -4.76
C TYR A 49 12.83 -16.92 -4.86
N PRO A 50 13.35 -16.32 -5.94
CA PRO A 50 14.80 -16.21 -6.14
C PRO A 50 15.42 -15.31 -5.05
N THR A 51 16.57 -15.74 -4.53
CA THR A 51 17.37 -14.92 -3.61
C THR A 51 18.16 -13.88 -4.39
N MET A 52 18.45 -12.75 -3.75
CA MET A 52 19.33 -11.73 -4.30
C MET A 52 20.80 -12.07 -3.99
N ASP A 53 21.68 -11.92 -5.00
CA ASP A 53 23.12 -12.01 -4.78
C ASP A 53 23.64 -10.68 -4.22
N MET A 54 23.71 -10.59 -2.89
CA MET A 54 24.18 -9.43 -2.16
C MET A 54 25.25 -9.85 -1.12
N PRO A 55 26.49 -10.10 -1.54
CA PRO A 55 27.53 -10.59 -0.64
C PRO A 55 27.91 -9.58 0.46
N ASN A 56 27.67 -8.30 0.24
CA ASN A 56 28.05 -7.20 1.13
C ASN A 56 26.84 -6.56 1.84
N ARG A 57 25.80 -7.36 2.16
CA ARG A 57 24.64 -6.87 2.94
C ARG A 57 25.08 -6.13 4.20
N LYS A 58 24.48 -4.98 4.44
CA LYS A 58 24.72 -4.17 5.64
C LYS A 58 23.57 -4.29 6.63
N TRP A 59 22.34 -4.40 6.13
CA TRP A 59 21.12 -4.33 6.93
C TRP A 59 21.09 -5.32 8.12
N PRO A 60 21.61 -6.55 8.06
CA PRO A 60 21.54 -7.46 9.22
C PRO A 60 22.36 -6.99 10.41
N GLY A 61 23.33 -6.09 10.19
CA GLY A 61 24.16 -5.50 11.25
C GLY A 61 23.65 -4.14 11.73
N ASN A 62 22.60 -3.59 11.14
CA ASN A 62 22.04 -2.29 11.49
C ASN A 62 21.08 -2.38 12.68
N THR A 63 20.80 -1.23 13.28
CA THR A 63 19.85 -1.08 14.38
C THR A 63 18.92 0.07 14.07
N ILE A 64 17.63 -0.07 14.35
CA ILE A 64 16.68 1.04 14.30
C ILE A 64 17.03 2.00 15.43
N THR A 65 17.21 3.28 15.12
CA THR A 65 17.62 4.31 16.11
C THR A 65 16.62 5.47 16.23
N LYS A 66 15.64 5.52 15.34
CA LYS A 66 14.56 6.52 15.31
C LYS A 66 13.33 5.95 14.64
N ALA A 67 12.18 6.54 14.90
CA ALA A 67 10.96 6.22 14.16
C ALA A 67 11.11 6.54 12.66
N PRO A 68 10.48 5.76 11.77
CA PRO A 68 10.28 6.18 10.39
C PRO A 68 9.21 7.28 10.32
N VAL A 69 9.10 7.96 9.18
CA VAL A 69 7.91 8.75 8.87
C VAL A 69 6.73 7.80 8.69
N TRP A 70 5.64 8.05 9.40
CA TRP A 70 4.44 7.21 9.34
C TRP A 70 3.40 7.80 8.41
N CYS A 71 2.87 6.98 7.52
CA CYS A 71 1.68 7.29 6.73
C CYS A 71 0.57 6.27 6.98
N SER A 72 -0.58 6.72 7.48
CA SER A 72 -1.75 5.86 7.55
C SER A 72 -2.38 5.74 6.18
N VAL A 73 -2.64 4.50 5.73
CA VAL A 73 -3.42 4.20 4.52
C VAL A 73 -4.78 3.57 4.85
N ASP A 74 -5.23 3.69 6.10
CA ASP A 74 -6.51 3.14 6.57
C ASP A 74 -7.70 3.61 5.73
N MET A 75 -7.74 4.89 5.35
CA MET A 75 -8.86 5.48 4.62
C MET A 75 -8.78 5.29 3.10
N ARG A 76 -7.68 4.75 2.59
CA ARG A 76 -7.56 4.37 1.18
C ARG A 76 -7.47 2.85 1.05
N ASP A 77 -6.33 2.22 1.33
CA ASP A 77 -6.07 0.80 1.11
C ASP A 77 -6.88 -0.06 2.10
N GLY A 78 -6.92 0.34 3.37
CA GLY A 78 -7.76 -0.27 4.38
C GLY A 78 -9.24 -0.20 4.02
N ASN A 79 -9.73 1.00 3.66
CA ASN A 79 -11.13 1.24 3.34
C ASN A 79 -11.60 0.52 2.07
N GLN A 80 -10.76 0.45 1.03
CA GLN A 80 -11.14 -0.22 -0.23
C GLN A 80 -11.35 -1.73 -0.08
N SER A 81 -10.77 -2.33 0.95
CA SER A 81 -10.91 -3.76 1.24
C SER A 81 -12.16 -4.12 2.04
N LEU A 82 -12.84 -3.13 2.63
CA LEU A 82 -14.03 -3.35 3.45
C LEU A 82 -15.22 -3.80 2.61
N GLU A 83 -16.00 -4.76 3.11
CA GLU A 83 -17.27 -5.17 2.49
C GLU A 83 -18.23 -3.99 2.39
N ILE A 84 -18.26 -3.13 3.41
CA ILE A 84 -19.01 -1.87 3.44
C ILE A 84 -17.99 -0.76 3.71
N PRO A 85 -17.55 -0.01 2.68
CA PRO A 85 -16.63 1.10 2.86
C PRO A 85 -17.17 2.17 3.80
N MET A 86 -16.29 2.87 4.49
CA MET A 86 -16.64 3.97 5.38
C MET A 86 -17.39 5.07 4.64
N ASN A 87 -18.48 5.54 5.21
CA ASN A 87 -19.18 6.74 4.76
C ASN A 87 -18.45 8.02 5.22
N LEU A 88 -18.90 9.18 4.75
CA LEU A 88 -18.26 10.46 5.07
C LEU A 88 -18.15 10.75 6.57
N PRO A 89 -19.18 10.60 7.42
CA PRO A 89 -19.06 10.76 8.87
C PRO A 89 -18.04 9.81 9.53
N GLU A 90 -18.00 8.55 9.10
CA GLU A 90 -17.05 7.55 9.61
C GLU A 90 -15.61 7.94 9.21
N LYS A 91 -15.38 8.35 7.97
CA LYS A 91 -14.07 8.84 7.50
C LYS A 91 -13.62 10.08 8.28
N LEU A 92 -14.50 11.03 8.54
CA LEU A 92 -14.16 12.23 9.32
C LEU A 92 -13.75 11.88 10.75
N LYS A 93 -14.50 10.98 11.41
CA LYS A 93 -14.18 10.51 12.76
C LYS A 93 -12.84 9.78 12.78
N PHE A 94 -12.59 8.91 11.82
CA PHE A 94 -11.35 8.14 11.73
C PHE A 94 -10.15 9.05 11.41
N PHE A 95 -10.32 10.03 10.52
CA PHE A 95 -9.30 11.03 10.22
C PHE A 95 -8.86 11.80 11.47
N GLN A 96 -9.83 12.31 12.25
CA GLN A 96 -9.53 13.02 13.48
C GLN A 96 -8.77 12.14 14.47
N PHE A 97 -9.16 10.88 14.61
CA PHE A 97 -8.47 9.94 15.49
C PHE A 97 -7.00 9.70 15.03
N LEU A 98 -6.74 9.57 13.73
CA LEU A 98 -5.37 9.44 13.22
C LEU A 98 -4.54 10.69 13.53
N VAL A 99 -5.13 11.88 13.38
CA VAL A 99 -4.48 13.16 13.76
C VAL A 99 -4.16 13.18 15.25
N ASP A 100 -5.11 12.80 16.11
CA ASP A 100 -4.95 12.80 17.57
C ASP A 100 -3.91 11.75 18.03
N THR A 101 -3.77 10.63 17.29
CA THR A 101 -2.73 9.61 17.51
C THR A 101 -1.33 10.12 17.15
N GLY A 102 -1.22 11.18 16.33
CA GLY A 102 0.06 11.79 15.98
C GLY A 102 0.51 11.60 14.53
N PHE A 103 -0.30 10.95 13.67
CA PHE A 103 0.06 10.82 12.26
C PHE A 103 0.21 12.18 11.58
N LYS A 104 1.32 12.34 10.85
CA LYS A 104 1.63 13.56 10.09
C LYS A 104 1.40 13.41 8.59
N GLU A 105 1.30 12.18 8.11
CA GLU A 105 0.91 11.86 6.74
C GLU A 105 -0.24 10.87 6.77
N ILE A 106 -1.31 11.16 6.01
CA ILE A 106 -2.54 10.36 6.00
C ILE A 106 -3.04 10.26 4.56
N GLU A 107 -3.08 9.04 4.00
CA GLU A 107 -3.65 8.80 2.68
C GLU A 107 -5.17 8.72 2.79
N ILE A 108 -5.83 9.80 2.38
CA ILE A 108 -7.27 10.02 2.59
C ILE A 108 -8.16 9.34 1.56
N GLY A 109 -7.60 8.87 0.44
CA GLY A 109 -8.37 8.14 -0.56
C GLY A 109 -7.82 8.23 -1.97
N PHE A 110 -8.69 7.85 -2.91
CA PHE A 110 -8.48 7.95 -4.35
C PHE A 110 -9.60 8.82 -4.97
N PRO A 111 -9.45 10.15 -4.99
CA PRO A 111 -10.54 11.07 -5.33
C PRO A 111 -11.18 10.85 -6.70
N ALA A 112 -10.42 10.30 -7.65
CA ALA A 112 -10.95 10.00 -8.98
C ALA A 112 -11.71 8.66 -9.06
N ALA A 113 -11.73 7.85 -8.00
CA ALA A 113 -12.38 6.54 -8.01
C ALA A 113 -13.89 6.61 -7.76
N SER A 114 -14.37 7.56 -6.93
CA SER A 114 -15.79 7.72 -6.63
C SER A 114 -16.11 9.12 -6.11
N ASP A 115 -17.40 9.48 -6.16
CA ASP A 115 -17.89 10.74 -5.62
C ASP A 115 -17.63 10.85 -4.11
N THR A 116 -17.78 9.76 -3.35
CA THR A 116 -17.51 9.75 -1.90
C THR A 116 -16.06 10.09 -1.59
N GLU A 117 -15.12 9.54 -2.36
CA GLU A 117 -13.68 9.82 -2.18
C GLU A 117 -13.37 11.29 -2.52
N PHE A 118 -13.96 11.80 -3.58
CA PHE A 118 -13.84 13.21 -3.97
C PHE A 118 -14.43 14.14 -2.90
N GLU A 119 -15.67 13.87 -2.47
CA GLU A 119 -16.39 14.67 -1.46
C GLU A 119 -15.65 14.67 -0.12
N PHE A 120 -15.03 13.56 0.28
CA PHE A 120 -14.24 13.49 1.50
C PHE A 120 -13.03 14.43 1.44
N ALA A 121 -12.25 14.39 0.37
CA ALA A 121 -11.12 15.31 0.18
C ALA A 121 -11.59 16.77 0.21
N ARG A 122 -12.66 17.09 -0.50
CA ARG A 122 -13.25 18.45 -0.50
C ARG A 122 -13.76 18.85 0.89
N CYS A 123 -14.43 17.93 1.61
CA CYS A 123 -14.93 18.20 2.95
C CYS A 123 -13.80 18.60 3.91
N LEU A 124 -12.68 17.89 3.88
CA LEU A 124 -11.50 18.20 4.71
C LEU A 124 -10.93 19.58 4.37
N ILE A 125 -10.80 19.90 3.08
CA ILE A 125 -10.18 21.13 2.60
C ILE A 125 -11.13 22.32 2.80
N ASP A 126 -12.37 22.23 2.34
CA ASP A 126 -13.34 23.33 2.35
C ASP A 126 -13.72 23.76 3.77
N ASN A 127 -13.68 22.83 4.73
CA ASN A 127 -13.98 23.10 6.14
C ASN A 127 -12.72 23.33 6.99
N ASN A 128 -11.51 23.38 6.37
CA ASN A 128 -10.23 23.58 7.05
C ASN A 128 -10.01 22.59 8.22
N LEU A 129 -10.28 21.30 7.97
CA LEU A 129 -10.18 20.24 8.98
C LEU A 129 -8.77 19.60 9.04
N ILE A 130 -7.86 19.96 8.13
CA ILE A 130 -6.50 19.45 8.08
C ILE A 130 -5.61 20.35 8.93
N PRO A 131 -4.98 19.85 10.02
CA PRO A 131 -4.02 20.63 10.80
C PRO A 131 -2.81 21.07 9.98
N ASP A 132 -2.16 22.16 10.36
CA ASP A 132 -1.03 22.73 9.63
C ASP A 132 0.20 21.82 9.58
N ASP A 133 0.33 20.89 10.54
CA ASP A 133 1.41 19.93 10.65
C ASP A 133 1.07 18.54 10.06
N VAL A 134 -0.11 18.41 9.44
CA VAL A 134 -0.56 17.19 8.76
C VAL A 134 -0.58 17.41 7.25
N THR A 135 -0.04 16.47 6.51
CA THR A 135 -0.07 16.44 5.04
C THR A 135 -0.99 15.30 4.59
N VAL A 136 -2.02 15.64 3.82
CA VAL A 136 -2.90 14.63 3.23
C VAL A 136 -2.26 14.05 1.98
N GLN A 137 -2.42 12.75 1.79
CA GLN A 137 -1.98 12.02 0.60
C GLN A 137 -3.19 11.54 -0.18
N VAL A 138 -3.11 11.54 -1.50
CA VAL A 138 -4.13 10.99 -2.38
C VAL A 138 -3.51 10.16 -3.49
N LEU A 139 -4.12 9.00 -3.76
CA LEU A 139 -3.70 8.11 -4.82
C LEU A 139 -4.17 8.62 -6.18
N THR A 140 -3.34 8.48 -7.20
CA THR A 140 -3.68 8.72 -8.60
C THR A 140 -3.00 7.72 -9.53
N GLN A 141 -3.72 7.25 -10.52
CA GLN A 141 -3.18 6.37 -11.55
C GLN A 141 -2.56 7.20 -12.69
N SER A 142 -1.51 6.68 -13.34
CA SER A 142 -0.87 7.35 -14.49
C SER A 142 -1.79 7.37 -15.73
N ARG A 143 -2.87 8.16 -15.64
CA ARG A 143 -3.85 8.44 -16.72
C ARG A 143 -4.27 9.90 -16.66
N PRO A 144 -4.23 10.64 -17.78
CA PRO A 144 -4.42 12.09 -17.78
C PRO A 144 -5.69 12.58 -17.08
N HIS A 145 -6.83 11.96 -17.35
CA HIS A 145 -8.10 12.38 -16.75
C HIS A 145 -8.20 12.05 -15.24
N ILE A 146 -7.53 10.99 -14.80
CA ILE A 146 -7.46 10.61 -13.38
C ILE A 146 -6.59 11.61 -12.61
N ILE A 147 -5.41 11.94 -13.15
CA ILE A 147 -4.52 12.95 -12.56
C ILE A 147 -5.24 14.30 -12.46
N HIS A 148 -5.86 14.78 -13.54
CA HIS A 148 -6.60 16.03 -13.53
C HIS A 148 -7.69 16.05 -12.45
N LYS A 149 -8.49 14.98 -12.33
CA LYS A 149 -9.53 14.86 -11.30
C LYS A 149 -8.96 14.88 -9.88
N THR A 150 -7.78 14.30 -9.68
CA THR A 150 -7.07 14.33 -8.40
C THR A 150 -6.71 15.77 -8.01
N PHE A 151 -6.18 16.58 -8.94
CA PHE A 151 -5.85 17.98 -8.67
C PHE A 151 -7.09 18.86 -8.45
N GLU A 152 -8.20 18.57 -9.13
CA GLU A 152 -9.50 19.21 -8.81
C GLU A 152 -9.91 18.99 -7.35
N ALA A 153 -9.70 17.77 -6.83
CA ALA A 153 -10.02 17.42 -5.44
C ALA A 153 -9.09 18.13 -4.42
N LEU A 154 -7.85 18.41 -4.78
CA LEU A 154 -6.85 19.03 -3.89
C LEU A 154 -6.82 20.55 -3.91
N LYS A 155 -7.57 21.19 -4.80
CA LYS A 155 -7.57 22.66 -4.93
C LYS A 155 -7.89 23.33 -3.59
N GLY A 156 -7.01 24.22 -3.14
CA GLY A 156 -7.13 24.95 -1.87
C GLY A 156 -6.56 24.21 -0.67
N ALA A 157 -5.99 23.03 -0.83
CA ALA A 157 -5.19 22.40 0.22
C ALA A 157 -3.93 23.23 0.50
N LYS A 158 -3.48 23.28 1.77
CA LYS A 158 -2.20 23.93 2.12
C LYS A 158 -1.03 23.08 1.67
N LYS A 159 -1.08 21.77 1.99
CA LYS A 159 -0.07 20.77 1.66
C LYS A 159 -0.75 19.50 1.18
N ALA A 160 -0.17 18.83 0.19
CA ALA A 160 -0.66 17.54 -0.27
C ALA A 160 0.46 16.70 -0.89
N ILE A 161 0.39 15.38 -0.69
CA ILE A 161 1.18 14.39 -1.41
C ILE A 161 0.30 13.82 -2.52
N VAL A 162 0.79 13.89 -3.77
CA VAL A 162 0.16 13.23 -4.92
C VAL A 162 0.90 11.92 -5.18
N HIS A 163 0.23 10.80 -4.89
CA HIS A 163 0.77 9.46 -4.99
C HIS A 163 0.45 8.84 -6.35
N LEU A 164 1.41 8.90 -7.26
CA LEU A 164 1.35 8.32 -8.60
C LEU A 164 1.71 6.83 -8.57
N TYR A 165 0.95 5.98 -9.25
CA TYR A 165 1.31 4.59 -9.46
C TYR A 165 1.03 4.10 -10.88
N ASN A 166 1.78 3.10 -11.29
CA ASN A 166 1.47 2.19 -12.40
C ASN A 166 2.09 0.82 -12.18
N SER A 167 1.49 -0.20 -12.74
CA SER A 167 1.91 -1.59 -12.58
C SER A 167 3.20 -1.88 -13.34
N THR A 168 4.16 -2.54 -12.68
CA THR A 168 5.51 -2.77 -13.23
C THR A 168 5.95 -4.22 -13.28
N SER A 169 5.22 -5.14 -12.60
CA SER A 169 5.62 -6.55 -12.53
C SER A 169 5.61 -7.23 -13.89
N THR A 170 6.46 -8.24 -14.04
CA THR A 170 6.54 -9.08 -15.26
C THR A 170 5.17 -9.60 -15.66
N LEU A 171 4.40 -10.15 -14.70
CA LEU A 171 3.09 -10.70 -14.98
C LEU A 171 2.11 -9.65 -15.52
N GLN A 172 2.09 -8.45 -14.93
CA GLN A 172 1.19 -7.39 -15.38
C GLN A 172 1.59 -6.84 -16.73
N ARG A 173 2.88 -6.62 -16.96
CA ARG A 173 3.37 -6.18 -18.27
C ARG A 173 3.04 -7.18 -19.37
N ASP A 174 3.36 -8.48 -19.16
CA ASP A 174 3.26 -9.49 -20.21
C ASP A 174 1.83 -9.96 -20.47
N VAL A 175 1.00 -10.10 -19.40
CA VAL A 175 -0.30 -10.78 -19.50
C VAL A 175 -1.47 -9.81 -19.45
N VAL A 176 -1.38 -8.74 -18.64
CA VAL A 176 -2.51 -7.82 -18.41
C VAL A 176 -2.50 -6.67 -19.42
N PHE A 177 -1.35 -6.03 -19.61
CA PHE A 177 -1.24 -4.80 -20.41
C PHE A 177 -0.61 -5.01 -21.77
N GLY A 178 0.24 -6.02 -21.93
CA GLY A 178 1.02 -6.26 -23.17
C GLY A 178 2.09 -5.19 -23.40
N ASN A 179 2.61 -4.57 -22.34
CA ASN A 179 3.57 -3.47 -22.41
C ASN A 179 5.01 -3.97 -22.28
N SER A 180 5.90 -3.44 -23.09
CA SER A 180 7.34 -3.54 -22.87
C SER A 180 7.77 -2.74 -21.63
N MET A 181 9.01 -2.96 -21.18
CA MET A 181 9.61 -2.14 -20.11
C MET A 181 9.62 -0.65 -20.47
N GLN A 182 9.99 -0.31 -21.72
CA GLN A 182 10.05 1.07 -22.18
C GLN A 182 8.66 1.73 -22.18
N GLU A 183 7.63 1.07 -22.70
CA GLU A 183 6.26 1.60 -22.67
C GLU A 183 5.75 1.80 -21.25
N THR A 184 6.17 0.94 -20.32
CA THR A 184 5.84 1.08 -18.88
C THR A 184 6.55 2.30 -18.25
N ILE A 185 7.82 2.56 -18.60
CA ILE A 185 8.56 3.78 -18.21
C ILE A 185 7.89 5.01 -18.83
N ASP A 186 7.56 4.98 -20.10
CA ASP A 186 6.95 6.12 -20.81
C ASP A 186 5.62 6.51 -20.16
N LEU A 187 4.83 5.53 -19.72
CA LEU A 187 3.60 5.75 -18.99
C LEU A 187 3.86 6.45 -17.63
N ALA A 188 4.82 5.98 -16.85
CA ALA A 188 5.20 6.59 -15.57
C ALA A 188 5.71 8.01 -15.74
N VAL A 189 6.60 8.23 -16.71
CA VAL A 189 7.19 9.55 -17.05
C VAL A 189 6.12 10.53 -17.52
N ALA A 190 5.16 10.08 -18.34
CA ALA A 190 4.05 10.93 -18.78
C ALA A 190 3.20 11.38 -17.60
N GLY A 191 2.85 10.47 -16.68
CA GLY A 191 2.12 10.81 -15.45
C GLY A 191 2.90 11.76 -14.55
N ALA A 192 4.20 11.51 -14.35
CA ALA A 192 5.06 12.38 -13.55
C ALA A 192 5.17 13.81 -14.10
N LYS A 193 5.26 13.96 -15.43
CA LYS A 193 5.26 15.28 -16.09
C LYS A 193 3.95 16.01 -15.87
N GLN A 194 2.83 15.32 -16.10
CA GLN A 194 1.51 15.93 -15.90
C GLN A 194 1.31 16.37 -14.45
N ILE A 195 1.68 15.54 -13.47
CA ILE A 195 1.60 15.93 -12.05
C ILE A 195 2.41 17.19 -11.77
N LYS A 196 3.65 17.30 -12.30
CA LYS A 196 4.49 18.49 -12.15
C LYS A 196 3.83 19.73 -12.79
N GLU A 197 3.19 19.58 -13.94
CA GLU A 197 2.47 20.65 -14.64
C GLU A 197 1.21 21.09 -13.89
N GLU A 198 0.38 20.15 -13.43
CA GLU A 198 -0.84 20.47 -12.66
C GLU A 198 -0.50 21.12 -11.31
N ALA A 199 0.53 20.66 -10.61
CA ALA A 199 1.00 21.24 -9.37
C ALA A 199 1.49 22.69 -9.58
N ALA A 200 2.23 22.96 -10.66
CA ALA A 200 2.70 24.31 -11.00
C ALA A 200 1.56 25.28 -11.30
N ALA A 201 0.38 24.79 -11.68
CA ALA A 201 -0.81 25.61 -11.93
C ALA A 201 -1.54 26.02 -10.63
N ILE A 202 -1.19 25.43 -9.47
CA ILE A 202 -1.79 25.70 -8.15
C ILE A 202 -0.67 26.11 -7.16
N PRO A 203 -0.03 27.27 -7.35
CA PRO A 203 1.14 27.67 -6.58
C PRO A 203 0.86 27.97 -5.10
N GLU A 204 -0.40 28.09 -4.71
CA GLU A 204 -0.82 28.26 -3.31
C GLU A 204 -0.78 26.98 -2.48
N THR A 205 -0.65 25.81 -3.11
CA THR A 205 -0.54 24.51 -2.44
C THR A 205 0.90 24.01 -2.50
N GLU A 206 1.45 23.60 -1.36
CA GLU A 206 2.74 22.92 -1.30
C GLU A 206 2.53 21.44 -1.66
N PHE A 207 2.91 21.05 -2.88
CA PHE A 207 2.78 19.66 -3.35
C PHE A 207 4.06 18.88 -3.16
N PHE A 208 3.92 17.69 -2.60
CA PHE A 208 4.94 16.64 -2.59
C PHE A 208 4.51 15.50 -3.52
N PHE A 209 5.47 14.77 -4.06
CA PHE A 209 5.20 13.72 -5.04
C PHE A 209 5.69 12.38 -4.54
N GLU A 210 4.83 11.39 -4.69
CA GLU A 210 5.13 9.99 -4.41
C GLU A 210 4.94 9.15 -5.66
N TYR A 211 5.84 8.19 -5.88
CA TYR A 211 5.73 7.20 -6.94
C TYR A 211 5.85 5.78 -6.41
N SER A 212 4.88 4.93 -6.81
CA SER A 212 4.91 3.48 -6.57
C SER A 212 5.03 2.71 -7.88
N PRO A 213 6.11 1.93 -8.09
CA PRO A 213 6.12 0.85 -9.07
C PRO A 213 5.27 -0.31 -8.51
N GLU A 214 3.97 -0.30 -8.78
CA GLU A 214 3.02 -1.28 -8.23
C GLU A 214 3.45 -2.70 -8.55
N SER A 215 3.27 -3.61 -7.59
CA SER A 215 3.79 -4.98 -7.61
C SER A 215 5.32 -5.04 -7.68
N PHE A 216 6.00 -4.15 -6.95
CA PHE A 216 7.45 -4.04 -6.90
C PHE A 216 8.14 -5.38 -6.63
N THR A 217 7.64 -6.20 -5.69
CA THR A 217 8.21 -7.51 -5.39
C THR A 217 8.12 -8.53 -6.55
N GLY A 218 7.26 -8.28 -7.53
CA GLY A 218 7.16 -9.06 -8.77
C GLY A 218 7.87 -8.42 -9.98
N THR A 219 8.63 -7.35 -9.75
CA THR A 219 9.35 -6.58 -10.76
C THR A 219 10.85 -6.90 -10.68
N GLU A 220 11.52 -6.96 -11.80
CA GLU A 220 12.97 -7.12 -11.86
C GLU A 220 13.66 -5.92 -11.20
N MET A 221 14.55 -6.16 -10.25
CA MET A 221 15.16 -5.09 -9.45
C MET A 221 15.87 -4.00 -10.26
N PRO A 222 16.67 -4.34 -11.31
CA PRO A 222 17.26 -3.30 -12.17
C PRO A 222 16.19 -2.43 -12.86
N PHE A 223 15.08 -3.04 -13.30
CA PHE A 223 13.98 -2.32 -13.94
C PHE A 223 13.19 -1.45 -12.93
N ALA A 224 12.98 -1.95 -11.71
CA ALA A 224 12.35 -1.15 -10.65
C ALA A 224 13.16 0.13 -10.34
N VAL A 225 14.48 0.01 -10.28
CA VAL A 225 15.38 1.18 -10.10
C VAL A 225 15.34 2.10 -11.31
N GLU A 226 15.35 1.55 -12.53
CA GLU A 226 15.33 2.30 -13.78
C GLU A 226 14.07 3.17 -13.89
N ILE A 227 12.89 2.60 -13.67
CA ILE A 227 11.63 3.33 -13.77
C ILE A 227 11.49 4.38 -12.66
N CYS A 228 11.89 4.07 -11.41
CA CYS A 228 11.92 5.05 -10.34
C CYS A 228 12.86 6.22 -10.66
N ASN A 229 14.05 5.94 -11.17
CA ASN A 229 15.00 6.97 -11.57
C ASN A 229 14.48 7.83 -12.73
N ALA A 230 13.75 7.24 -13.69
CA ALA A 230 13.13 7.98 -14.80
C ALA A 230 12.05 8.97 -14.29
N VAL A 231 11.26 8.59 -13.29
CA VAL A 231 10.30 9.48 -12.63
C VAL A 231 11.02 10.58 -11.84
N LEU A 232 12.04 10.21 -11.06
CA LEU A 232 12.84 11.17 -10.29
C LEU A 232 13.57 12.21 -11.18
N ASP A 233 14.02 11.80 -12.36
CA ASP A 233 14.64 12.70 -13.35
C ASP A 233 13.63 13.74 -13.90
N VAL A 234 12.31 13.48 -13.83
CA VAL A 234 11.26 14.46 -14.14
C VAL A 234 11.02 15.42 -12.99
N TRP A 235 10.96 14.89 -11.76
CA TRP A 235 10.61 15.67 -10.57
C TRP A 235 11.77 16.50 -10.03
N GLU A 236 13.02 16.00 -10.21
CA GLU A 236 14.25 16.67 -9.78
C GLU A 236 14.22 17.08 -8.30
N PRO A 237 13.96 16.13 -7.37
CA PRO A 237 13.81 16.44 -5.96
C PRO A 237 15.10 16.99 -5.35
N THR A 238 14.95 17.82 -4.30
CA THR A 238 16.06 18.42 -3.56
C THR A 238 16.05 17.96 -2.10
N PRO A 239 17.14 18.10 -1.33
CA PRO A 239 17.14 17.78 0.10
C PRO A 239 16.09 18.56 0.91
N ASP A 240 15.75 19.77 0.48
CA ASP A 240 14.78 20.64 1.14
C ASP A 240 13.33 20.38 0.66
N HIS A 241 13.15 19.73 -0.49
CA HIS A 241 11.86 19.36 -1.07
C HIS A 241 11.95 17.95 -1.65
N LYS A 242 11.79 16.96 -0.77
CA LYS A 242 11.99 15.57 -1.11
C LYS A 242 10.78 14.98 -1.84
N ALA A 243 11.07 14.04 -2.76
CA ALA A 243 10.06 13.12 -3.28
C ALA A 243 10.03 11.82 -2.47
N ILE A 244 9.01 11.00 -2.69
CA ILE A 244 8.83 9.71 -2.05
C ILE A 244 8.87 8.63 -3.14
N ILE A 245 9.70 7.61 -2.94
CA ILE A 245 9.67 6.36 -3.71
C ILE A 245 9.14 5.28 -2.80
N ASN A 246 7.91 4.87 -3.04
CA ASN A 246 7.26 3.83 -2.27
C ASN A 246 7.41 2.47 -2.99
N LEU A 247 7.92 1.47 -2.29
CA LEU A 247 8.30 0.17 -2.83
C LEU A 247 7.35 -0.92 -2.29
N PRO A 248 6.15 -1.10 -2.89
CA PRO A 248 5.13 -1.93 -2.27
C PRO A 248 5.40 -3.43 -2.46
N SER A 249 5.39 -4.17 -1.36
CA SER A 249 5.15 -5.60 -1.39
C SER A 249 3.65 -5.84 -1.60
N THR A 250 3.15 -5.51 -2.80
CA THR A 250 1.72 -5.58 -3.17
C THR A 250 1.15 -6.98 -2.94
N VAL A 251 1.98 -8.00 -3.16
CA VAL A 251 1.77 -9.37 -2.69
C VAL A 251 3.03 -9.82 -1.99
N GLU A 252 2.90 -10.37 -0.79
CA GLU A 252 4.03 -10.89 -0.02
C GLU A 252 4.54 -12.20 -0.65
N MET A 253 5.44 -12.11 -1.63
CA MET A 253 5.90 -13.25 -2.44
C MET A 253 7.06 -14.02 -1.83
N ALA A 254 7.81 -13.41 -0.92
CA ALA A 254 9.06 -13.94 -0.37
C ALA A 254 9.10 -13.81 1.16
N THR A 255 10.17 -14.33 1.76
CA THR A 255 10.45 -14.14 3.18
C THR A 255 10.94 -12.71 3.46
N PRO A 256 10.75 -12.18 4.70
CA PRO A 256 11.11 -10.80 5.06
C PRO A 256 12.53 -10.35 4.72
N ASN A 257 13.50 -11.26 4.83
CA ASN A 257 14.89 -10.97 4.49
C ASN A 257 15.10 -10.68 2.99
N ILE A 258 14.31 -11.28 2.11
CA ILE A 258 14.39 -10.98 0.67
C ILE A 258 13.84 -9.58 0.40
N TYR A 259 12.76 -9.18 1.06
CA TYR A 259 12.25 -7.81 0.92
C TYR A 259 13.28 -6.79 1.44
N ALA A 260 13.93 -7.06 2.57
CA ALA A 260 15.02 -6.22 3.08
C ALA A 260 16.19 -6.11 2.07
N ASP A 261 16.59 -7.22 1.43
CA ASP A 261 17.60 -7.20 0.36
C ASP A 261 17.17 -6.32 -0.81
N GLN A 262 15.91 -6.40 -1.24
CA GLN A 262 15.36 -5.56 -2.30
C GLN A 262 15.39 -4.07 -1.93
N ILE A 263 15.06 -3.74 -0.69
CA ILE A 263 15.09 -2.35 -0.20
C ILE A 263 16.52 -1.83 -0.12
N GLU A 264 17.48 -2.60 0.44
CA GLU A 264 18.89 -2.18 0.48
C GLU A 264 19.43 -1.96 -0.94
N TYR A 265 19.13 -2.87 -1.87
CA TYR A 265 19.50 -2.71 -3.28
C TYR A 265 18.94 -1.41 -3.88
N CYS A 266 17.68 -1.08 -3.64
CA CYS A 266 17.10 0.16 -4.10
C CYS A 266 17.74 1.38 -3.44
N CYS A 267 17.98 1.36 -2.14
CA CYS A 267 18.66 2.44 -1.42
C CYS A 267 20.06 2.73 -1.95
N GLU A 268 20.77 1.70 -2.43
CA GLU A 268 22.11 1.85 -3.01
C GLU A 268 22.12 2.30 -4.47
N ASN A 269 21.04 2.09 -5.23
CA ASN A 269 21.01 2.31 -6.68
C ASN A 269 20.05 3.43 -7.14
N LEU A 270 19.15 3.90 -6.27
CA LEU A 270 18.29 5.04 -6.58
C LEU A 270 19.10 6.34 -6.63
N LYS A 271 18.86 7.13 -7.70
CA LYS A 271 19.35 8.50 -7.80
C LYS A 271 18.73 9.37 -6.69
N TYR A 272 19.35 10.49 -6.42
CA TYR A 272 18.83 11.50 -5.47
C TYR A 272 18.56 10.96 -4.06
N ARG A 273 19.29 9.92 -3.59
CA ARG A 273 19.01 9.24 -2.30
C ARG A 273 18.84 10.21 -1.11
N ASN A 274 19.60 11.33 -1.09
CA ASN A 274 19.49 12.35 -0.03
C ASN A 274 18.27 13.27 -0.20
N SER A 275 17.65 13.25 -1.38
CA SER A 275 16.50 14.08 -1.77
C SER A 275 15.21 13.28 -1.88
N ILE A 276 15.20 12.02 -1.39
CA ILE A 276 14.03 11.17 -1.39
C ILE A 276 13.82 10.51 -0.04
N TYR A 277 12.56 10.15 0.24
CA TYR A 277 12.22 9.12 1.21
C TYR A 277 11.98 7.80 0.48
N VAL A 278 12.62 6.73 0.94
CA VAL A 278 12.27 5.37 0.54
C VAL A 278 11.17 4.89 1.49
N SER A 279 9.99 4.66 0.93
CA SER A 279 8.79 4.26 1.66
C SER A 279 8.49 2.78 1.47
N LEU A 280 7.94 2.16 2.49
CA LEU A 280 7.52 0.77 2.52
C LEU A 280 6.00 0.68 2.55
N HIS A 281 5.46 -0.30 1.80
CA HIS A 281 4.05 -0.64 1.84
C HIS A 281 3.92 -2.16 1.71
N ALA A 282 3.95 -2.87 2.84
CA ALA A 282 3.93 -4.32 2.82
C ALA A 282 2.54 -4.87 3.13
N HIS A 283 2.03 -5.77 2.25
CA HIS A 283 0.88 -6.62 2.53
C HIS A 283 1.28 -7.86 3.32
N ASN A 284 0.31 -8.55 3.90
CA ASN A 284 0.49 -9.58 4.92
C ASN A 284 0.09 -10.99 4.44
N ASP A 285 0.26 -11.29 3.15
CA ASP A 285 -0.18 -12.56 2.53
C ASP A 285 0.44 -13.80 3.18
N ARG A 286 1.62 -13.68 3.75
CA ARG A 286 2.35 -14.73 4.46
C ARG A 286 2.26 -14.62 5.99
N GLY A 287 1.61 -13.57 6.51
CA GLY A 287 1.57 -13.26 7.93
C GLY A 287 2.88 -12.70 8.48
N THR A 288 3.72 -12.09 7.63
CA THR A 288 5.06 -11.61 8.04
C THR A 288 5.31 -10.13 7.67
N ALA A 289 4.26 -9.34 7.37
CA ALA A 289 4.39 -7.96 6.95
C ALA A 289 5.10 -7.07 8.00
N VAL A 290 4.79 -7.24 9.30
CA VAL A 290 5.47 -6.52 10.39
C VAL A 290 6.97 -6.81 10.37
N ALA A 291 7.35 -8.09 10.32
CA ALA A 291 8.76 -8.48 10.25
C ALA A 291 9.45 -7.98 8.96
N ALA A 292 8.75 -8.03 7.82
CA ALA A 292 9.26 -7.52 6.55
C ALA A 292 9.52 -6.00 6.64
N THR A 293 8.61 -5.25 7.26
CA THR A 293 8.74 -3.81 7.47
C THR A 293 9.91 -3.47 8.40
N GLU A 294 10.05 -4.15 9.54
CA GLU A 294 11.17 -3.92 10.46
C GLU A 294 12.53 -4.19 9.79
N LEU A 295 12.67 -5.32 9.08
CA LEU A 295 13.90 -5.62 8.37
C LEU A 295 14.18 -4.64 7.23
N ALA A 296 13.15 -4.14 6.56
CA ALA A 296 13.30 -3.14 5.50
C ALA A 296 13.67 -1.74 6.06
N ILE A 297 13.25 -1.39 7.28
CA ILE A 297 13.76 -0.19 7.99
C ILE A 297 15.27 -0.35 8.26
N LEU A 298 15.69 -1.52 8.73
CA LEU A 298 17.14 -1.82 8.90
C LEU A 298 17.91 -1.70 7.57
N ALA A 299 17.25 -2.03 6.45
CA ALA A 299 17.80 -1.95 5.10
C ALA A 299 17.87 -0.52 4.53
N GLY A 300 17.40 0.48 5.27
CA GLY A 300 17.57 1.89 4.96
C GLY A 300 16.30 2.61 4.49
N ALA A 301 15.12 2.02 4.67
CA ALA A 301 13.88 2.74 4.44
C ALA A 301 13.68 3.87 5.46
N ASP A 302 13.04 4.95 5.01
CA ASP A 302 12.82 6.17 5.80
C ASP A 302 11.37 6.31 6.27
N ARG A 303 10.42 5.70 5.57
CA ARG A 303 8.98 5.91 5.72
C ARG A 303 8.22 4.58 5.64
N VAL A 304 7.10 4.49 6.34
CA VAL A 304 6.25 3.29 6.37
C VAL A 304 4.80 3.68 6.14
N GLU A 305 4.17 3.03 5.19
CA GLU A 305 2.73 3.01 4.99
C GLU A 305 2.13 1.73 5.56
N GLY A 306 0.97 1.84 6.16
CA GLY A 306 0.24 0.70 6.69
C GLY A 306 -1.08 1.14 7.31
N THR A 307 -1.75 0.21 7.99
CA THR A 307 -3.04 0.46 8.63
C THR A 307 -2.99 0.15 10.12
N LEU A 308 -3.86 0.75 10.89
CA LEU A 308 -4.10 0.34 12.27
C LEU A 308 -4.63 -1.10 12.27
N PHE A 309 -4.05 -1.93 13.14
CA PHE A 309 -4.38 -3.36 13.26
C PHE A 309 -4.20 -4.18 11.97
N GLY A 310 -3.59 -3.60 10.93
CA GLY A 310 -3.20 -4.32 9.73
C GLY A 310 -4.33 -4.68 8.77
N ASN A 311 -5.51 -4.03 8.81
CA ASN A 311 -6.54 -4.35 7.85
C ASN A 311 -6.16 -3.94 6.42
N GLY A 312 -6.74 -4.62 5.44
CA GLY A 312 -6.47 -4.36 4.03
C GLY A 312 -6.91 -5.52 3.15
N GLU A 313 -6.56 -5.45 1.88
CA GLU A 313 -6.90 -6.50 0.95
C GLU A 313 -6.32 -7.86 1.35
N ARG A 314 -7.08 -8.92 1.08
CA ARG A 314 -6.73 -10.33 1.36
C ARG A 314 -6.49 -10.58 2.86
N THR A 315 -5.25 -10.59 3.30
CA THR A 315 -4.82 -10.82 4.69
C THR A 315 -4.39 -9.55 5.40
N GLY A 316 -4.48 -8.40 4.71
CA GLY A 316 -4.23 -7.08 5.27
C GLY A 316 -2.90 -6.45 4.88
N ASN A 317 -2.63 -5.32 5.50
CA ASN A 317 -1.42 -4.51 5.39
C ASN A 317 -0.46 -4.77 6.57
N THR A 318 0.69 -4.12 6.55
CA THR A 318 1.50 -3.95 7.76
C THR A 318 0.67 -3.27 8.85
N ASP A 319 0.65 -3.89 10.03
CA ASP A 319 0.06 -3.32 11.24
C ASP A 319 1.03 -2.27 11.81
N ILE A 320 0.71 -0.98 11.61
CA ILE A 320 1.53 0.15 12.09
C ILE A 320 1.63 0.14 13.61
N MET A 321 0.54 -0.18 14.32
CA MET A 321 0.57 -0.21 15.78
C MET A 321 1.59 -1.23 16.27
N ASN A 322 1.63 -2.44 15.70
CA ASN A 322 2.62 -3.44 16.06
C ASN A 322 4.04 -2.98 15.76
N VAL A 323 4.31 -2.39 14.59
CA VAL A 323 5.66 -1.88 14.27
C VAL A 323 6.07 -0.77 15.24
N ALA A 324 5.18 0.19 15.52
CA ALA A 324 5.43 1.28 16.45
C ALA A 324 5.70 0.78 17.88
N MET A 325 4.89 -0.17 18.37
CA MET A 325 5.07 -0.76 19.71
C MET A 325 6.34 -1.63 19.80
N ASN A 326 6.73 -2.28 18.71
CA ASN A 326 8.01 -3.01 18.66
C ASN A 326 9.20 -2.04 18.77
N ILE A 327 9.17 -0.91 18.06
CA ILE A 327 10.17 0.16 18.17
C ILE A 327 10.17 0.73 19.59
N PHE A 328 9.01 1.03 20.15
CA PHE A 328 8.86 1.51 21.52
C PHE A 328 9.47 0.54 22.55
N SER A 329 9.27 -0.77 22.39
CA SER A 329 9.82 -1.80 23.26
C SER A 329 11.36 -1.85 23.25
N GLN A 330 12.00 -1.25 22.25
CA GLN A 330 13.44 -1.10 22.13
C GLN A 330 13.95 0.24 22.69
N GLY A 331 13.08 1.03 23.33
CA GLY A 331 13.43 2.31 23.94
C GLY A 331 13.52 3.47 22.94
N ILE A 332 12.85 3.37 21.80
CA ILE A 332 12.77 4.40 20.77
C ILE A 332 11.37 4.99 20.78
N ASP A 333 11.26 6.31 20.85
CA ASP A 333 9.98 7.01 20.71
C ASP A 333 9.40 6.75 19.32
N PRO A 334 8.22 6.12 19.18
CA PRO A 334 7.60 5.88 17.89
C PRO A 334 6.96 7.14 17.30
N GLU A 335 6.88 8.26 18.03
CA GLU A 335 6.22 9.49 17.63
C GLU A 335 4.70 9.33 17.35
N LEU A 336 4.11 8.21 17.80
CA LEU A 336 2.67 7.91 17.78
C LEU A 336 2.21 7.56 19.20
N ASP A 337 1.07 8.10 19.61
CA ASP A 337 0.51 7.87 20.95
C ASP A 337 -0.58 6.79 20.90
N PHE A 338 -0.26 5.61 21.42
CA PHE A 338 -1.19 4.49 21.61
C PHE A 338 -1.55 4.28 23.10
N SER A 339 -1.39 5.29 23.95
CA SER A 339 -1.77 5.19 25.38
C SER A 339 -3.26 4.93 25.58
N HIS A 340 -4.09 5.26 24.58
CA HIS A 340 -5.54 5.05 24.57
C HIS A 340 -5.95 3.94 23.58
N ILE A 341 -5.29 2.77 23.63
CA ILE A 341 -5.52 1.65 22.72
C ILE A 341 -6.99 1.18 22.69
N ASP A 342 -7.71 1.24 23.82
CA ASP A 342 -9.13 0.88 23.90
C ASP A 342 -10.01 1.79 23.02
N GLU A 343 -9.65 3.06 22.89
CA GLU A 343 -10.34 4.00 22.01
C GLU A 343 -10.01 3.69 20.54
N ALA A 344 -8.75 3.36 20.25
CA ALA A 344 -8.33 2.92 18.92
C ALA A 344 -9.12 1.70 18.46
N VAL A 345 -9.23 0.66 19.30
CA VAL A 345 -10.02 -0.55 19.00
C VAL A 345 -11.48 -0.19 18.73
N LYS A 346 -12.09 0.64 19.59
CA LYS A 346 -13.50 1.03 19.44
C LYS A 346 -13.76 1.77 18.13
N ILE A 347 -12.93 2.77 17.78
CA ILE A 347 -13.09 3.55 16.55
C ILE A 347 -12.87 2.64 15.34
N TYR A 348 -11.88 1.75 15.41
CA TYR A 348 -11.60 0.79 14.37
C TYR A 348 -12.78 -0.15 14.12
N GLU A 349 -13.32 -0.81 15.17
CA GLU A 349 -14.48 -1.71 15.07
C GLU A 349 -15.73 -0.99 14.53
N GLU A 350 -16.01 0.22 15.02
CA GLU A 350 -17.16 1.03 14.57
C GLU A 350 -17.03 1.42 13.09
N SER A 351 -15.82 1.71 12.62
CA SER A 351 -15.58 2.21 11.25
C SER A 351 -15.42 1.08 10.23
N THR A 352 -14.77 -0.02 10.63
CA THR A 352 -14.49 -1.16 9.74
C THR A 352 -15.53 -2.28 9.83
N ARG A 353 -16.27 -2.35 10.94
CA ARG A 353 -17.23 -3.42 11.26
C ARG A 353 -16.57 -4.81 11.38
N MET A 354 -15.30 -4.84 11.75
CA MET A 354 -14.51 -6.05 11.99
C MET A 354 -14.36 -6.33 13.48
#